data_fb534a45a2570e5b7384c1472b40f86a
#
_entry.id   fb534a45a2570e5b7384c1472b40f86a
#
_cell.length_a   1.000
_cell.length_b   1.000
_cell.length_c   1.000
_cell.angle_alpha   90.00
_cell.angle_beta   90.00
_cell.angle_gamma   90.00
#
_symmetry.space_group_name_H-M   'P 1'
#
loop_
_entity.id
_entity.type
_entity.pdbx_description
1 polymer ?
#
loop_
_entity_poly.entity_id
_entity_poly.type
_entity_poly.pdbx_seq_one_letter_code
_entity_poly.pdbx_strand_id
1 'polypeptide(L)'
;MQILVLVFHFPPISGGGVVVITDIINKFTELGNDVTVITPDLDWNGEQFNPKINSKIKVIRTNTPSRTKIKVAARRCQSNIKKMAIEKGKTHQFDFIFTIFHPFHLVPKAAVEAANELGIPSIVKVDDAIYEKVSGLKSLQRKIEKMINGKTLRNGTKILVSNRDTKKIIIDEYSVKSEKISIIPNGVDLSLFDVKTQKNPRKIVFAGAMYYHRGLDILLEAIPYVIKKIPDAKFVLLGSGAEMNKLKKIVSENKLKDSVEFKGWLKREEIPENISDASIGIGPLRLTDVTSRALPIKVLEYMAVSLPVIAQKGTLPEDVLENERNGYFIKNANDLAEKIILLLNQPEKVKEMGIQSSKMVQKFSWNKVVKNIIEESKKI
;
A
#
# COMPACT_ATOMS: atom_id res chain seq x y z
N MET A 1 23.12 -1.74 -11.75
CA MET A 1 22.25 -1.32 -12.85
C MET A 1 21.95 0.17 -12.73
N GLN A 2 21.70 0.82 -13.86
CA GLN A 2 21.28 2.23 -13.93
C GLN A 2 19.75 2.25 -14.09
N ILE A 3 19.00 2.69 -13.09
CA ILE A 3 17.54 2.61 -13.06
C ILE A 3 16.95 4.01 -13.13
N LEU A 4 16.10 4.26 -14.14
CA LEU A 4 15.32 5.49 -14.23
C LEU A 4 13.91 5.25 -13.69
N VAL A 5 13.50 6.02 -12.68
CA VAL A 5 12.19 5.89 -12.04
C VAL A 5 11.34 7.10 -12.36
N LEU A 6 10.18 6.87 -12.99
CA LEU A 6 9.22 7.93 -13.31
C LEU A 6 7.97 7.75 -12.45
N VAL A 7 7.69 8.69 -11.57
CA VAL A 7 6.55 8.60 -10.63
C VAL A 7 5.85 9.95 -10.44
N PHE A 8 4.53 9.90 -10.21
CA PHE A 8 3.74 11.08 -9.89
C PHE A 8 3.71 11.35 -8.38
N HIS A 9 3.36 10.33 -7.59
CA HIS A 9 3.32 10.44 -6.14
C HIS A 9 4.71 10.18 -5.56
N PHE A 10 5.29 11.22 -4.97
CA PHE A 10 6.61 11.19 -4.37
C PHE A 10 6.64 12.17 -3.17
N PRO A 11 7.51 12.00 -2.15
CA PRO A 11 7.60 12.96 -1.06
C PRO A 11 7.71 14.42 -1.55
N PRO A 12 7.04 15.40 -0.89
CA PRO A 12 6.44 15.32 0.46
C PRO A 12 4.99 14.81 0.49
N ILE A 13 4.40 14.34 -0.59
CA ILE A 13 3.03 13.79 -0.61
C ILE A 13 2.97 12.59 0.34
N SER A 14 1.89 12.49 1.15
CA SER A 14 1.64 11.32 1.99
C SER A 14 0.74 10.29 1.28
N GLY A 15 0.91 9.01 1.63
CA GLY A 15 0.05 7.93 1.14
C GLY A 15 0.78 6.60 0.96
N GLY A 16 0.03 5.51 0.94
CA GLY A 16 0.60 4.16 0.85
C GLY A 16 1.46 3.93 -0.40
N GLY A 17 1.06 4.47 -1.56
CA GLY A 17 1.85 4.37 -2.78
C GLY A 17 3.20 5.10 -2.71
N VAL A 18 3.28 6.19 -1.93
CA VAL A 18 4.54 6.91 -1.71
C VAL A 18 5.48 6.11 -0.80
N VAL A 19 4.93 5.42 0.20
CA VAL A 19 5.69 4.48 1.04
C VAL A 19 6.30 3.38 0.16
N VAL A 20 5.49 2.75 -0.70
CA VAL A 20 5.94 1.68 -1.60
C VAL A 20 7.08 2.14 -2.48
N ILE A 21 6.93 3.29 -3.17
CA ILE A 21 7.98 3.73 -4.10
C ILE A 21 9.28 4.12 -3.38
N THR A 22 9.19 4.79 -2.23
CA THR A 22 10.37 5.15 -1.44
C THR A 22 11.13 3.93 -0.93
N ASP A 23 10.43 2.91 -0.47
CA ASP A 23 11.05 1.66 -0.04
C ASP A 23 11.72 0.93 -1.20
N ILE A 24 11.07 0.86 -2.37
CA ILE A 24 11.62 0.22 -3.57
C ILE A 24 12.91 0.91 -4.01
N ILE A 25 12.91 2.25 -4.15
CA ILE A 25 14.08 2.97 -4.64
C ILE A 25 15.25 2.96 -3.65
N ASN A 26 14.96 3.07 -2.35
CA ASN A 26 15.98 2.92 -1.31
C ASN A 26 16.61 1.53 -1.41
N LYS A 27 15.79 0.50 -1.56
CA LYS A 27 16.27 -0.87 -1.63
C LYS A 27 17.01 -1.18 -2.95
N PHE A 28 16.60 -0.60 -4.08
CA PHE A 28 17.40 -0.66 -5.31
C PHE A 28 18.82 -0.13 -5.06
N THR A 29 18.92 1.04 -4.39
CA THR A 29 20.21 1.68 -4.10
C THR A 29 21.05 0.88 -3.09
N GLU A 30 20.44 0.34 -2.05
CA GLU A 30 21.12 -0.52 -1.07
C GLU A 30 21.66 -1.82 -1.69
N LEU A 31 20.99 -2.31 -2.74
CA LEU A 31 21.45 -3.48 -3.53
C LEU A 31 22.48 -3.10 -4.60
N GLY A 32 23.05 -1.89 -4.54
CA GLY A 32 24.14 -1.46 -5.42
C GLY A 32 23.72 -0.97 -6.80
N ASN A 33 22.47 -0.54 -6.97
CA ASN A 33 22.02 0.06 -8.21
C ASN A 33 22.03 1.60 -8.10
N ASP A 34 22.30 2.27 -9.23
CA ASP A 34 22.20 3.72 -9.36
C ASP A 34 20.78 4.09 -9.75
N VAL A 35 20.14 4.93 -8.95
CA VAL A 35 18.74 5.31 -9.14
C VAL A 35 18.61 6.80 -9.42
N THR A 36 17.93 7.11 -10.54
CA THR A 36 17.51 8.48 -10.86
C THR A 36 15.98 8.53 -10.87
N VAL A 37 15.39 9.41 -10.07
CA VAL A 37 13.94 9.63 -9.99
C VAL A 37 13.57 10.91 -10.72
N ILE A 38 12.58 10.86 -11.61
CA ILE A 38 11.94 12.04 -12.19
C ILE A 38 10.49 12.09 -11.69
N THR A 39 10.12 13.19 -11.06
CA THR A 39 8.81 13.40 -10.43
C THR A 39 8.37 14.86 -10.65
N PRO A 40 7.06 15.17 -10.68
CA PRO A 40 6.62 16.55 -10.76
C PRO A 40 6.93 17.30 -9.45
N ASP A 41 7.22 18.58 -9.57
CA ASP A 41 7.20 19.47 -8.43
C ASP A 41 5.75 19.89 -8.15
N LEU A 42 5.20 19.46 -7.02
CA LEU A 42 3.81 19.68 -6.65
C LEU A 42 3.74 20.54 -5.40
N ASP A 43 2.89 21.56 -5.44
CA ASP A 43 2.50 22.31 -4.25
C ASP A 43 1.54 21.43 -3.42
N TRP A 44 2.05 20.91 -2.31
CA TRP A 44 1.33 19.99 -1.44
C TRP A 44 1.05 20.64 -0.09
N ASN A 45 -0.23 20.91 0.16
CA ASN A 45 -0.72 21.55 1.40
C ASN A 45 -1.31 20.56 2.42
N GLY A 46 -1.18 19.24 2.18
CA GLY A 46 -1.63 18.18 3.08
C GLY A 46 -0.58 17.75 4.09
N GLU A 47 -0.88 16.68 4.81
CA GLU A 47 0.09 16.03 5.71
C GLU A 47 1.35 15.66 4.95
N GLN A 48 2.50 16.10 5.45
CA GLN A 48 3.79 15.86 4.79
C GLN A 48 4.37 14.52 5.20
N PHE A 49 4.84 13.79 4.21
CA PHE A 49 5.60 12.56 4.39
C PHE A 49 7.03 12.79 3.91
N ASN A 50 7.97 12.87 4.83
CA ASN A 50 9.38 13.10 4.57
C ASN A 50 10.21 11.88 5.01
N PRO A 51 10.12 10.75 4.29
CA PRO A 51 10.90 9.55 4.60
C PRO A 51 12.37 9.80 4.33
N LYS A 52 13.21 9.03 5.00
CA LYS A 52 14.64 9.03 4.69
C LYS A 52 14.86 8.43 3.29
N ILE A 53 15.28 9.27 2.36
CA ILE A 53 15.69 8.85 1.01
C ILE A 53 17.23 8.69 1.02
N ASN A 54 17.72 7.60 0.45
CA ASN A 54 19.15 7.35 0.34
C ASN A 54 19.83 8.49 -0.44
N SER A 55 20.88 9.07 0.12
CA SER A 55 21.57 10.25 -0.45
C SER A 55 22.21 10.01 -1.82
N LYS A 56 22.38 8.75 -2.24
CA LYS A 56 22.87 8.38 -3.58
C LYS A 56 21.79 8.47 -4.65
N ILE A 57 20.50 8.54 -4.27
CA ILE A 57 19.39 8.67 -5.22
C ILE A 57 19.35 10.09 -5.77
N LYS A 58 19.41 10.21 -7.12
CA LYS A 58 19.27 11.49 -7.80
C LYS A 58 17.79 11.80 -8.03
N VAL A 59 17.25 12.84 -7.39
CA VAL A 59 15.87 13.27 -7.58
C VAL A 59 15.81 14.51 -8.44
N ILE A 60 15.12 14.43 -9.57
CA ILE A 60 14.88 15.53 -10.51
C ILE A 60 13.39 15.87 -10.45
N ARG A 61 13.07 17.11 -10.10
CA ARG A 61 11.72 17.63 -10.11
C ARG A 61 11.44 18.41 -11.37
N THR A 62 10.34 18.07 -12.07
CA THR A 62 9.92 18.80 -13.25
C THR A 62 8.99 19.93 -12.87
N ASN A 63 9.19 21.10 -13.47
CA ASN A 63 8.29 22.23 -13.23
C ASN A 63 6.86 21.85 -13.60
N THR A 64 5.96 21.96 -12.62
CA THR A 64 4.52 21.99 -12.84
C THR A 64 4.03 23.42 -12.63
N PRO A 65 3.00 23.89 -13.35
CA PRO A 65 2.45 25.19 -13.06
C PRO A 65 2.02 25.27 -11.59
N SER A 66 2.62 26.19 -10.83
CA SER A 66 2.25 26.48 -9.46
C SER A 66 0.74 26.72 -9.35
N ARG A 67 0.11 26.25 -8.28
CA ARG A 67 -1.35 26.34 -8.00
C ARG A 67 -2.26 25.44 -8.84
N THR A 68 -1.74 24.43 -9.52
CA THR A 68 -2.58 23.48 -10.24
C THR A 68 -3.13 22.43 -9.27
N LYS A 69 -4.47 22.27 -9.20
CA LYS A 69 -5.10 21.18 -8.43
C LYS A 69 -4.46 19.84 -8.83
N ILE A 70 -4.15 18.99 -7.88
CA ILE A 70 -3.41 17.73 -8.08
C ILE A 70 -3.97 16.86 -9.23
N LYS A 71 -5.30 16.85 -9.43
CA LYS A 71 -5.96 16.15 -10.55
C LYS A 71 -5.62 16.72 -11.93
N VAL A 72 -5.37 18.02 -12.03
CA VAL A 72 -4.99 18.68 -13.28
C VAL A 72 -3.49 18.51 -13.52
N ALA A 73 -2.67 18.63 -12.46
CA ALA A 73 -1.24 18.36 -12.52
C ALA A 73 -0.97 16.92 -12.98
N ALA A 74 -1.74 15.94 -12.49
CA ALA A 74 -1.65 14.54 -12.87
C ALA A 74 -1.79 14.27 -14.38
N ARG A 75 -2.50 15.13 -15.09
CA ARG A 75 -2.67 15.04 -16.56
C ARG A 75 -1.68 15.88 -17.33
N ARG A 76 -1.21 16.99 -16.77
CA ARG A 76 -0.34 17.96 -17.48
C ARG A 76 1.15 17.67 -17.33
N CYS A 77 1.57 17.10 -16.22
CA CYS A 77 3.00 16.83 -15.94
C CYS A 77 3.62 15.75 -16.84
N GLN A 78 2.80 14.88 -17.47
CA GLN A 78 3.31 13.74 -18.24
C GLN A 78 4.28 14.11 -19.36
N SER A 79 3.98 15.19 -20.12
CA SER A 79 4.82 15.61 -21.24
C SER A 79 6.20 16.11 -20.79
N ASN A 80 6.24 16.86 -19.68
CA ASN A 80 7.49 17.33 -19.10
C ASN A 80 8.32 16.18 -18.54
N ILE A 81 7.68 15.23 -17.86
CA ILE A 81 8.34 14.02 -17.33
C ILE A 81 8.89 13.19 -18.49
N LYS A 82 8.10 12.96 -19.55
CA LYS A 82 8.54 12.23 -20.75
C LYS A 82 9.75 12.92 -21.40
N LYS A 83 9.66 14.23 -21.65
CA LYS A 83 10.73 15.02 -22.25
C LYS A 83 12.02 14.92 -21.44
N MET A 84 11.93 15.14 -20.13
CA MET A 84 13.08 15.05 -19.22
C MET A 84 13.69 13.64 -19.19
N ALA A 85 12.86 12.60 -19.22
CA ALA A 85 13.33 11.21 -19.25
C ALA A 85 14.12 10.90 -20.53
N ILE A 86 13.62 11.35 -21.68
CA ILE A 86 14.30 11.18 -22.97
C ILE A 86 15.61 11.97 -23.01
N GLU A 87 15.62 13.24 -22.58
CA GLU A 87 16.83 14.05 -22.50
C GLU A 87 17.90 13.41 -21.63
N LYS A 88 17.49 12.88 -20.46
CA LYS A 88 18.41 12.16 -19.58
C LYS A 88 18.89 10.83 -20.17
N GLY A 89 18.01 10.09 -20.83
CA GLY A 89 18.37 8.82 -21.47
C GLY A 89 19.33 8.99 -22.67
N LYS A 90 19.36 10.15 -23.33
CA LYS A 90 20.34 10.47 -24.37
C LYS A 90 21.75 10.74 -23.83
N THR A 91 21.88 11.16 -22.58
CA THR A 91 23.15 11.50 -21.93
C THR A 91 23.63 10.44 -20.93
N HIS A 92 22.75 9.55 -20.48
CA HIS A 92 23.04 8.47 -19.51
C HIS A 92 22.38 7.20 -20.00
N GLN A 93 23.13 6.11 -20.02
CA GLN A 93 22.61 4.80 -20.37
C GLN A 93 21.87 4.23 -19.17
N PHE A 94 20.55 4.01 -19.29
CA PHE A 94 19.73 3.31 -18.30
C PHE A 94 19.43 1.89 -18.76
N ASP A 95 19.39 0.96 -17.81
CA ASP A 95 19.06 -0.44 -18.10
C ASP A 95 17.55 -0.63 -18.30
N PHE A 96 16.73 0.11 -17.55
CA PHE A 96 15.26 0.12 -17.69
C PHE A 96 14.63 1.35 -17.04
N ILE A 97 13.38 1.63 -17.43
CA ILE A 97 12.51 2.60 -16.76
C ILE A 97 11.52 1.86 -15.85
N PHE A 98 11.49 2.23 -14.56
CA PHE A 98 10.53 1.75 -13.57
C PHE A 98 9.45 2.78 -13.30
N THR A 99 8.17 2.35 -13.18
CA THR A 99 7.06 3.22 -12.80
C THR A 99 6.02 2.45 -11.99
N ILE A 100 5.25 3.18 -11.17
CA ILE A 100 4.08 2.62 -10.48
C ILE A 100 2.82 3.10 -11.21
N PHE A 101 2.00 2.14 -11.61
CA PHE A 101 0.72 2.41 -12.25
C PHE A 101 -0.29 2.97 -11.23
N HIS A 102 -1.00 4.00 -11.67
CA HIS A 102 -2.17 4.51 -10.97
C HIS A 102 -3.21 4.94 -12.01
N PRO A 103 -4.48 4.57 -11.86
CA PRO A 103 -5.49 4.76 -12.90
C PRO A 103 -5.80 6.23 -13.24
N PHE A 104 -5.45 7.18 -12.35
CA PHE A 104 -5.86 8.57 -12.44
C PHE A 104 -4.78 9.55 -12.92
N HIS A 105 -3.56 9.09 -13.23
CA HIS A 105 -2.52 9.93 -13.79
C HIS A 105 -1.78 9.24 -14.95
N LEU A 106 -1.15 10.05 -15.80
CA LEU A 106 -0.57 9.58 -17.05
C LEU A 106 0.96 9.42 -17.01
N VAL A 107 1.57 9.43 -15.82
CA VAL A 107 3.02 9.21 -15.67
C VAL A 107 3.45 7.82 -16.13
N PRO A 108 2.70 6.74 -15.88
CA PRO A 108 3.04 5.42 -16.44
C PRO A 108 3.04 5.41 -17.98
N LYS A 109 2.14 6.17 -18.61
CA LYS A 109 2.14 6.34 -20.07
C LYS A 109 3.43 7.05 -20.52
N ALA A 110 3.82 8.12 -19.84
CA ALA A 110 5.06 8.84 -20.14
C ALA A 110 6.29 7.93 -19.98
N ALA A 111 6.32 7.08 -18.96
CA ALA A 111 7.39 6.12 -18.70
C ALA A 111 7.52 5.07 -19.81
N VAL A 112 6.41 4.45 -20.21
CA VAL A 112 6.40 3.46 -21.29
C VAL A 112 6.77 4.09 -22.63
N GLU A 113 6.25 5.28 -22.94
CA GLU A 113 6.58 5.98 -24.19
C GLU A 113 8.05 6.42 -24.22
N ALA A 114 8.61 6.90 -23.10
CA ALA A 114 10.02 7.27 -23.03
C ALA A 114 10.93 6.04 -23.19
N ALA A 115 10.58 4.92 -22.56
CA ALA A 115 11.31 3.67 -22.69
C ALA A 115 11.35 3.17 -24.13
N ASN A 116 10.20 3.19 -24.82
CA ASN A 116 10.11 2.80 -26.23
C ASN A 116 10.94 3.72 -27.15
N GLU A 117 10.94 5.04 -26.88
CA GLU A 117 11.72 6.01 -27.67
C GLU A 117 13.23 5.88 -27.43
N LEU A 118 13.64 5.46 -26.22
CA LEU A 118 15.03 5.22 -25.87
C LEU A 118 15.49 3.79 -26.24
N GLY A 119 14.61 2.91 -26.67
CA GLY A 119 14.92 1.51 -26.98
C GLY A 119 15.31 0.67 -25.75
N ILE A 120 14.84 1.04 -24.55
CA ILE A 120 15.10 0.32 -23.30
C ILE A 120 13.83 -0.27 -22.71
N PRO A 121 13.92 -1.33 -21.84
CA PRO A 121 12.75 -1.92 -21.21
C PRO A 121 12.00 -0.95 -20.28
N SER A 122 10.67 -1.15 -20.15
CA SER A 122 9.84 -0.53 -19.14
C SER A 122 9.25 -1.58 -18.20
N ILE A 123 9.31 -1.32 -16.89
CA ILE A 123 8.71 -2.14 -15.85
C ILE A 123 7.62 -1.33 -15.17
N VAL A 124 6.38 -1.80 -15.25
CA VAL A 124 5.20 -1.12 -14.69
C VAL A 124 4.68 -1.95 -13.51
N LYS A 125 4.82 -1.44 -12.29
CA LYS A 125 4.23 -2.07 -11.11
C LYS A 125 2.78 -1.62 -10.94
N VAL A 126 1.87 -2.57 -10.81
CA VAL A 126 0.42 -2.34 -10.68
C VAL A 126 -0.05 -2.88 -9.33
N ASP A 127 -0.31 -1.98 -8.40
CA ASP A 127 -0.83 -2.33 -7.07
C ASP A 127 -2.36 -2.20 -7.02
N ASP A 128 -2.91 -1.22 -7.77
CA ASP A 128 -4.34 -0.95 -7.88
C ASP A 128 -4.69 -0.67 -9.35
N ALA A 129 -5.53 -1.53 -9.92
CA ALA A 129 -5.95 -1.46 -11.32
C ALA A 129 -7.46 -1.16 -11.47
N ILE A 130 -8.14 -0.81 -10.38
CA ILE A 130 -9.60 -0.78 -10.34
C ILE A 130 -10.10 0.66 -10.43
N TYR A 131 -11.13 0.82 -11.23
CA TYR A 131 -11.96 2.01 -11.22
C TYR A 131 -13.26 1.74 -10.43
N GLU A 132 -13.58 2.64 -9.49
CA GLU A 132 -14.91 2.64 -8.89
C GLU A 132 -15.98 2.79 -9.97
N LYS A 133 -17.07 2.04 -9.83
CA LYS A 133 -18.23 2.17 -10.72
C LYS A 133 -18.80 3.57 -10.58
N VAL A 134 -18.94 4.28 -11.68
CA VAL A 134 -19.50 5.63 -11.76
C VAL A 134 -20.56 5.68 -12.85
N SER A 135 -21.52 6.59 -12.73
CA SER A 135 -22.59 6.81 -13.71
C SER A 135 -22.48 8.16 -14.42
N GLY A 136 -23.26 8.34 -15.47
CA GLY A 136 -23.34 9.58 -16.24
C GLY A 136 -22.03 9.92 -16.99
N LEU A 137 -21.75 11.21 -17.15
CA LEU A 137 -20.57 11.72 -17.86
C LEU A 137 -19.23 11.19 -17.30
N LYS A 138 -19.18 10.89 -16.00
CA LYS A 138 -18.01 10.26 -15.38
C LYS A 138 -17.74 8.86 -15.94
N SER A 139 -18.75 8.13 -16.35
CA SER A 139 -18.61 6.81 -16.97
C SER A 139 -17.87 6.88 -18.31
N LEU A 140 -18.17 7.88 -19.15
CA LEU A 140 -17.47 8.09 -20.42
C LEU A 140 -15.99 8.44 -20.17
N GLN A 141 -15.73 9.33 -19.24
CA GLN A 141 -14.35 9.68 -18.84
C GLN A 141 -13.58 8.44 -18.38
N ARG A 142 -14.20 7.56 -17.57
CA ARG A 142 -13.59 6.30 -17.10
C ARG A 142 -13.28 5.34 -18.26
N LYS A 143 -14.15 5.26 -19.27
CA LYS A 143 -13.89 4.44 -20.46
C LYS A 143 -12.65 4.93 -21.22
N ILE A 144 -12.50 6.25 -21.39
CA ILE A 144 -11.34 6.85 -22.05
C ILE A 144 -10.06 6.59 -21.23
N GLU A 145 -10.09 6.82 -19.91
CA GLU A 145 -8.98 6.53 -19.02
C GLU A 145 -8.57 5.06 -19.07
N LYS A 146 -9.54 4.14 -19.05
CA LYS A 146 -9.31 2.71 -19.15
C LYS A 146 -8.69 2.31 -20.50
N MET A 147 -9.12 2.93 -21.60
CA MET A 147 -8.55 2.71 -22.92
C MET A 147 -7.09 3.16 -22.99
N ILE A 148 -6.77 4.37 -22.49
CA ILE A 148 -5.40 4.90 -22.44
C ILE A 148 -4.51 4.00 -21.57
N ASN A 149 -4.99 3.64 -20.41
CA ASN A 149 -4.25 2.78 -19.46
C ASN A 149 -4.04 1.37 -20.03
N GLY A 150 -5.04 0.82 -20.71
CA GLY A 150 -4.91 -0.47 -21.39
C GLY A 150 -3.83 -0.44 -22.49
N LYS A 151 -3.80 0.62 -23.30
CA LYS A 151 -2.72 0.82 -24.30
C LYS A 151 -1.35 0.93 -23.62
N THR A 152 -1.26 1.68 -22.52
CA THR A 152 -0.02 1.81 -21.75
C THR A 152 0.48 0.47 -21.23
N LEU A 153 -0.38 -0.32 -20.60
CA LEU A 153 -0.01 -1.62 -20.04
C LEU A 153 0.38 -2.63 -21.12
N ARG A 154 -0.33 -2.68 -22.27
CA ARG A 154 0.03 -3.56 -23.39
C ARG A 154 1.38 -3.19 -24.02
N ASN A 155 1.72 -1.90 -24.06
CA ASN A 155 2.97 -1.42 -24.62
C ASN A 155 4.15 -1.49 -23.62
N GLY A 156 3.88 -1.68 -22.33
CA GLY A 156 4.92 -1.93 -21.34
C GLY A 156 5.64 -3.24 -21.61
N THR A 157 6.94 -3.29 -21.32
CA THR A 157 7.77 -4.49 -21.54
C THR A 157 7.43 -5.55 -20.51
N LYS A 158 7.37 -5.17 -19.22
CA LYS A 158 7.03 -6.05 -18.09
C LYS A 158 6.04 -5.39 -17.15
N ILE A 159 5.05 -6.16 -16.72
CA ILE A 159 4.02 -5.73 -15.76
C ILE A 159 4.17 -6.54 -14.49
N LEU A 160 4.33 -5.88 -13.35
CA LEU A 160 4.42 -6.51 -12.04
C LEU A 160 3.13 -6.24 -11.29
N VAL A 161 2.47 -7.28 -10.83
CA VAL A 161 1.20 -7.18 -10.10
C VAL A 161 1.33 -7.73 -8.69
N SER A 162 0.54 -7.20 -7.74
CA SER A 162 0.66 -7.56 -6.33
C SER A 162 0.13 -8.96 -5.99
N ASN A 163 -0.83 -9.49 -6.77
CA ASN A 163 -1.48 -10.78 -6.49
C ASN A 163 -2.16 -11.36 -7.75
N ARG A 164 -2.72 -12.57 -7.61
CA ARG A 164 -3.38 -13.31 -8.69
C ARG A 164 -4.63 -12.60 -9.22
N ASP A 165 -5.40 -11.96 -8.35
CA ASP A 165 -6.63 -11.28 -8.74
C ASP A 165 -6.33 -10.05 -9.59
N THR A 166 -5.31 -9.26 -9.20
CA THR A 166 -4.82 -8.16 -10.02
C THR A 166 -4.29 -8.67 -11.36
N LYS A 167 -3.56 -9.81 -11.40
CA LYS A 167 -3.14 -10.44 -12.66
C LYS A 167 -4.33 -10.75 -13.57
N LYS A 168 -5.37 -11.36 -13.01
CA LYS A 168 -6.60 -11.68 -13.75
C LYS A 168 -7.23 -10.43 -14.35
N ILE A 169 -7.37 -9.35 -13.58
CA ILE A 169 -7.93 -8.08 -14.06
C ILE A 169 -7.10 -7.52 -15.23
N ILE A 170 -5.77 -7.51 -15.09
CA ILE A 170 -4.88 -6.97 -16.14
C ILE A 170 -5.01 -7.78 -17.44
N ILE A 171 -5.24 -9.08 -17.35
CA ILE A 171 -5.52 -9.93 -18.52
C ILE A 171 -6.91 -9.65 -19.08
N ASP A 172 -7.95 -9.75 -18.26
CA ASP A 172 -9.34 -9.75 -18.70
C ASP A 172 -9.81 -8.36 -19.15
N GLU A 173 -9.43 -7.31 -18.40
CA GLU A 173 -9.96 -5.97 -18.63
C GLU A 173 -9.05 -5.07 -19.49
N TYR A 174 -7.75 -5.35 -19.51
CA TYR A 174 -6.77 -4.55 -20.26
C TYR A 174 -6.12 -5.31 -21.41
N SER A 175 -6.44 -6.60 -21.58
CA SER A 175 -5.94 -7.47 -22.66
C SER A 175 -4.42 -7.51 -22.74
N VAL A 176 -3.75 -7.57 -21.58
CA VAL A 176 -2.31 -7.74 -21.49
C VAL A 176 -1.98 -9.22 -21.53
N LYS A 177 -1.00 -9.61 -22.34
CA LYS A 177 -0.56 -10.99 -22.47
C LYS A 177 0.03 -11.52 -21.15
N SER A 178 -0.34 -12.74 -20.74
CA SER A 178 0.04 -13.33 -19.45
C SER A 178 1.56 -13.48 -19.26
N GLU A 179 2.32 -13.72 -20.35
CA GLU A 179 3.77 -13.81 -20.31
C GLU A 179 4.49 -12.53 -19.90
N LYS A 180 3.85 -11.36 -20.14
CA LYS A 180 4.36 -10.07 -19.70
C LYS A 180 4.14 -9.82 -18.19
N ILE A 181 3.33 -10.64 -17.51
CA ILE A 181 2.87 -10.35 -16.15
C ILE A 181 3.52 -11.30 -15.14
N SER A 182 4.29 -10.74 -14.20
CA SER A 182 4.80 -11.46 -13.02
C SER A 182 4.12 -10.98 -11.75
N ILE A 183 3.90 -11.91 -10.81
CA ILE A 183 3.32 -11.59 -9.50
C ILE A 183 4.46 -11.25 -8.54
N ILE A 184 4.55 -9.98 -8.17
CA ILE A 184 5.51 -9.47 -7.18
C ILE A 184 4.72 -8.60 -6.19
N PRO A 185 4.45 -9.10 -4.98
CA PRO A 185 3.67 -8.39 -3.97
C PRO A 185 4.39 -7.14 -3.44
N ASN A 186 3.70 -6.34 -2.63
CA ASN A 186 4.32 -5.30 -1.84
C ASN A 186 5.14 -5.91 -0.70
N GLY A 187 6.12 -5.16 -0.22
CA GLY A 187 7.00 -5.56 0.86
C GLY A 187 6.74 -4.79 2.16
N VAL A 188 7.51 -5.18 3.16
CA VAL A 188 7.63 -4.48 4.45
C VAL A 188 9.12 -4.35 4.81
N ASP A 189 9.48 -3.24 5.45
CA ASP A 189 10.83 -3.05 5.99
C ASP A 189 10.95 -3.76 7.34
N LEU A 190 11.43 -5.01 7.31
CA LEU A 190 11.58 -5.80 8.52
C LEU A 190 12.55 -5.18 9.54
N SER A 191 13.51 -4.37 9.10
CA SER A 191 14.46 -3.72 10.01
C SER A 191 13.82 -2.57 10.79
N LEU A 192 12.91 -1.83 10.16
CA LEU A 192 12.12 -0.79 10.82
C LEU A 192 11.16 -1.37 11.88
N PHE A 193 10.65 -2.59 11.65
CA PHE A 193 9.71 -3.27 12.53
C PHE A 193 10.36 -4.28 13.49
N ASP A 194 11.69 -4.35 13.55
CA ASP A 194 12.43 -5.16 14.54
C ASP A 194 12.52 -4.43 15.89
N VAL A 195 11.37 -4.23 16.52
CA VAL A 195 11.24 -3.59 17.82
C VAL A 195 10.84 -4.61 18.88
N LYS A 196 11.55 -4.56 20.01
CA LYS A 196 11.26 -5.44 21.16
C LYS A 196 10.47 -4.66 22.20
N THR A 197 9.20 -4.98 22.35
CA THR A 197 8.31 -4.39 23.34
C THR A 197 7.62 -5.47 24.14
N GLN A 198 7.30 -5.16 25.40
CA GLN A 198 6.45 -6.00 26.21
C GLN A 198 5.01 -5.91 25.67
N LYS A 199 4.40 -7.05 25.36
CA LYS A 199 3.03 -7.10 24.88
C LYS A 199 2.03 -6.69 25.95
N ASN A 200 1.11 -5.81 25.60
CA ASN A 200 -0.08 -5.52 26.39
C ASN A 200 -1.19 -6.51 25.97
N PRO A 201 -1.57 -7.47 26.83
CA PRO A 201 -2.51 -8.53 26.47
C PRO A 201 -3.93 -8.02 26.20
N ARG A 202 -4.20 -6.75 26.44
CA ARG A 202 -5.52 -6.13 26.25
C ARG A 202 -5.58 -5.12 25.12
N LYS A 203 -4.46 -4.87 24.44
CA LYS A 203 -4.38 -3.88 23.35
C LYS A 203 -4.66 -4.49 22.00
N ILE A 204 -5.64 -3.93 21.29
CA ILE A 204 -5.98 -4.20 19.91
C ILE A 204 -5.65 -2.96 19.08
N VAL A 205 -5.01 -3.12 17.93
CA VAL A 205 -4.55 -1.99 17.14
C VAL A 205 -5.08 -2.01 15.71
N PHE A 206 -5.44 -0.82 15.21
CA PHE A 206 -5.62 -0.54 13.79
C PHE A 206 -4.65 0.58 13.40
N ALA A 207 -3.92 0.41 12.28
CA ALA A 207 -3.06 1.44 11.71
C ALA A 207 -3.42 1.71 10.25
N GLY A 208 -3.65 2.98 9.89
CA GLY A 208 -3.84 3.43 8.51
C GLY A 208 -4.99 4.41 8.30
N ALA A 209 -5.19 4.78 7.03
CA ALA A 209 -6.20 5.76 6.66
C ALA A 209 -7.62 5.29 7.02
N MET A 210 -8.42 6.18 7.61
CA MET A 210 -9.78 5.95 8.07
C MET A 210 -10.78 6.32 6.98
N TYR A 211 -10.91 5.41 5.99
CA TYR A 211 -11.88 5.52 4.90
C TYR A 211 -12.95 4.44 5.03
N TYR A 212 -14.12 4.68 4.44
CA TYR A 212 -15.28 3.77 4.47
C TYR A 212 -14.93 2.31 4.13
N HIS A 213 -14.14 2.09 3.08
CA HIS A 213 -13.75 0.75 2.66
C HIS A 213 -12.86 0.00 3.67
N ARG A 214 -12.38 0.65 4.73
CA ARG A 214 -11.62 -0.03 5.81
C ARG A 214 -12.53 -0.70 6.83
N GLY A 215 -13.81 -0.29 6.94
CA GLY A 215 -14.81 -0.91 7.79
C GLY A 215 -14.61 -0.69 9.28
N LEU A 216 -14.05 0.45 9.71
CA LEU A 216 -13.85 0.74 11.13
C LEU A 216 -15.16 0.90 11.91
N ASP A 217 -16.26 1.23 11.26
CA ASP A 217 -17.61 1.20 11.82
C ASP A 217 -17.98 -0.23 12.28
N ILE A 218 -17.58 -1.28 11.54
CA ILE A 218 -17.76 -2.69 11.93
C ILE A 218 -16.95 -3.02 13.20
N LEU A 219 -15.74 -2.45 13.33
CA LEU A 219 -14.96 -2.59 14.57
C LEU A 219 -15.69 -1.93 15.74
N LEU A 220 -16.16 -0.68 15.57
CA LEU A 220 -16.86 0.04 16.63
C LEU A 220 -18.18 -0.63 17.03
N GLU A 221 -18.86 -1.32 16.12
CA GLU A 221 -20.04 -2.17 16.41
C GLU A 221 -19.68 -3.39 17.28
N ALA A 222 -18.51 -3.98 17.06
CA ALA A 222 -18.05 -5.15 17.82
C ALA A 222 -17.59 -4.80 19.25
N ILE A 223 -17.06 -3.60 19.49
CA ILE A 223 -16.46 -3.20 20.78
C ILE A 223 -17.38 -3.38 21.99
N PRO A 224 -18.66 -2.98 21.98
CA PRO A 224 -19.56 -3.17 23.12
C PRO A 224 -19.66 -4.63 23.58
N TYR A 225 -19.63 -5.58 22.64
CA TYR A 225 -19.67 -7.02 22.97
C TYR A 225 -18.35 -7.49 23.59
N VAL A 226 -17.22 -6.94 23.13
CA VAL A 226 -15.89 -7.26 23.68
C VAL A 226 -15.77 -6.73 25.09
N ILE A 227 -16.03 -5.43 25.33
CA ILE A 227 -15.86 -4.82 26.67
C ILE A 227 -16.84 -5.35 27.72
N LYS A 228 -18.00 -5.87 27.30
CA LYS A 228 -18.91 -6.59 28.20
C LYS A 228 -18.28 -7.85 28.81
N LYS A 229 -17.36 -8.50 28.07
CA LYS A 229 -16.65 -9.73 28.49
C LYS A 229 -15.25 -9.44 29.02
N ILE A 230 -14.60 -8.41 28.48
CA ILE A 230 -13.23 -8.01 28.80
C ILE A 230 -13.21 -6.48 28.97
N PRO A 231 -13.61 -5.97 30.15
CA PRO A 231 -13.81 -4.54 30.40
C PRO A 231 -12.56 -3.67 30.23
N ASP A 232 -11.38 -4.28 30.39
CA ASP A 232 -10.06 -3.64 30.26
C ASP A 232 -9.47 -3.69 28.85
N ALA A 233 -10.23 -4.20 27.86
CA ALA A 233 -9.81 -4.19 26.46
C ALA A 233 -9.65 -2.76 25.91
N LYS A 234 -8.53 -2.48 25.22
CA LYS A 234 -8.19 -1.18 24.65
C LYS A 234 -8.01 -1.27 23.14
N PHE A 235 -8.69 -0.40 22.43
CA PHE A 235 -8.66 -0.29 20.97
C PHE A 235 -7.94 0.99 20.58
N VAL A 236 -6.75 0.87 20.00
CA VAL A 236 -5.91 2.01 19.60
C VAL A 236 -5.95 2.17 18.09
N LEU A 237 -6.47 3.30 17.62
CA LEU A 237 -6.69 3.59 16.22
C LEU A 237 -5.69 4.66 15.75
N LEU A 238 -4.71 4.22 14.94
CA LEU A 238 -3.64 5.04 14.39
C LEU A 238 -4.01 5.48 12.96
N GLY A 239 -3.92 6.76 12.70
CA GLY A 239 -4.18 7.35 11.39
C GLY A 239 -5.29 8.38 11.39
N SER A 240 -5.60 8.88 10.21
CA SER A 240 -6.64 9.88 9.95
C SER A 240 -7.40 9.56 8.65
N GLY A 241 -8.45 10.30 8.34
CA GLY A 241 -9.18 10.13 7.08
C GLY A 241 -10.60 10.68 7.12
N ALA A 242 -11.30 10.56 6.01
CA ALA A 242 -12.62 11.15 5.81
C ALA A 242 -13.69 10.66 6.81
N GLU A 243 -13.54 9.42 7.34
CA GLU A 243 -14.50 8.86 8.31
C GLU A 243 -14.19 9.25 9.77
N MET A 244 -13.06 9.93 10.07
CA MET A 244 -12.61 10.23 11.43
C MET A 244 -13.70 10.87 12.30
N ASN A 245 -14.36 11.91 11.80
CA ASN A 245 -15.39 12.64 12.58
C ASN A 245 -16.60 11.75 12.86
N LYS A 246 -17.02 10.94 11.88
CA LYS A 246 -18.11 9.98 12.04
C LYS A 246 -17.76 8.90 13.06
N LEU A 247 -16.54 8.34 13.02
CA LEU A 247 -16.08 7.34 13.97
C LEU A 247 -16.00 7.90 15.40
N LYS A 248 -15.48 9.11 15.59
CA LYS A 248 -15.47 9.79 16.89
C LYS A 248 -16.89 10.02 17.44
N LYS A 249 -17.85 10.36 16.57
CA LYS A 249 -19.25 10.50 16.95
C LYS A 249 -19.82 9.18 17.45
N ILE A 250 -19.60 8.06 16.72
CA ILE A 250 -20.04 6.72 17.13
C ILE A 250 -19.44 6.34 18.50
N VAL A 251 -18.14 6.59 18.72
CA VAL A 251 -17.48 6.33 20.01
C VAL A 251 -18.12 7.13 21.16
N SER A 252 -18.48 8.39 20.92
CA SER A 252 -19.12 9.23 21.93
C SER A 252 -20.55 8.78 22.25
N GLU A 253 -21.36 8.51 21.23
CA GLU A 253 -22.76 8.09 21.34
C GLU A 253 -22.90 6.73 22.06
N ASN A 254 -21.96 5.81 21.82
CA ASN A 254 -21.94 4.48 22.42
C ASN A 254 -21.12 4.42 23.73
N LYS A 255 -20.69 5.56 24.28
CA LYS A 255 -19.92 5.63 25.54
C LYS A 255 -18.63 4.78 25.55
N LEU A 256 -17.92 4.73 24.41
CA LEU A 256 -16.72 3.90 24.22
C LEU A 256 -15.41 4.64 24.47
N LYS A 257 -15.46 5.89 24.97
CA LYS A 257 -14.27 6.76 25.13
C LYS A 257 -13.18 6.16 26.00
N ASP A 258 -13.54 5.36 27.00
CA ASP A 258 -12.57 4.72 27.89
C ASP A 258 -11.88 3.52 27.26
N SER A 259 -12.46 2.94 26.20
CA SER A 259 -11.94 1.74 25.51
C SER A 259 -11.31 2.05 24.15
N VAL A 260 -11.63 3.19 23.54
CA VAL A 260 -11.19 3.55 22.18
C VAL A 260 -10.34 4.81 22.21
N GLU A 261 -9.09 4.70 21.76
CA GLU A 261 -8.15 5.79 21.62
C GLU A 261 -7.86 6.09 20.16
N PHE A 262 -8.00 7.37 19.74
CA PHE A 262 -7.57 7.85 18.43
C PHE A 262 -6.23 8.57 18.55
N LYS A 263 -5.14 7.95 18.07
CA LYS A 263 -3.79 8.55 18.06
C LYS A 263 -3.59 9.63 16.99
N GLY A 264 -4.50 9.67 16.01
CA GLY A 264 -4.29 10.53 14.84
C GLY A 264 -3.23 10.00 13.89
N TRP A 265 -2.78 10.87 12.99
CA TRP A 265 -1.71 10.54 12.05
C TRP A 265 -0.36 10.50 12.78
N LEU A 266 0.44 9.48 12.49
CA LEU A 266 1.78 9.28 13.02
C LEU A 266 2.79 9.27 11.88
N LYS A 267 4.03 9.68 12.17
CA LYS A 267 5.15 9.46 11.27
C LYS A 267 5.42 7.96 11.14
N ARG A 268 6.00 7.56 10.01
CA ARG A 268 6.26 6.14 9.73
C ARG A 268 7.15 5.49 10.80
N GLU A 269 8.14 6.22 11.27
CA GLU A 269 9.10 5.78 12.27
C GLU A 269 8.46 5.54 13.64
N GLU A 270 7.32 6.17 13.91
CA GLU A 270 6.58 6.04 15.17
C GLU A 270 5.60 4.84 15.15
N ILE A 271 5.25 4.32 13.94
CA ILE A 271 4.29 3.22 13.80
C ILE A 271 4.77 1.95 14.51
N PRO A 272 6.02 1.48 14.35
CA PRO A 272 6.48 0.24 14.96
C PRO A 272 6.30 0.21 16.48
N GLU A 273 6.69 1.24 17.20
CA GLU A 273 6.55 1.33 18.66
C GLU A 273 5.07 1.35 19.08
N ASN A 274 4.22 2.01 18.31
CA ASN A 274 2.79 2.14 18.64
C ASN A 274 1.97 0.89 18.36
N ILE A 275 2.48 -0.05 17.53
CA ILE A 275 1.77 -1.31 17.23
C ILE A 275 2.42 -2.54 17.86
N SER A 276 3.72 -2.50 18.16
CA SER A 276 4.48 -3.68 18.58
C SER A 276 4.07 -4.22 19.95
N ASP A 277 3.57 -3.38 20.85
CA ASP A 277 3.07 -3.79 22.17
C ASP A 277 1.64 -4.34 22.13
N ALA A 278 0.93 -4.28 21.01
CA ALA A 278 -0.41 -4.82 20.88
C ALA A 278 -0.44 -6.35 20.88
N SER A 279 -1.63 -6.91 21.11
CA SER A 279 -1.91 -8.36 21.03
C SER A 279 -2.55 -8.76 19.70
N ILE A 280 -3.30 -7.86 19.06
CA ILE A 280 -4.06 -8.16 17.83
C ILE A 280 -3.96 -6.98 16.87
N GLY A 281 -3.68 -7.24 15.59
CA GLY A 281 -3.76 -6.29 14.50
C GLY A 281 -5.06 -6.42 13.72
N ILE A 282 -5.76 -5.29 13.49
CA ILE A 282 -7.01 -5.27 12.73
C ILE A 282 -6.73 -4.89 11.27
N GLY A 283 -6.98 -5.83 10.37
CA GLY A 283 -6.90 -5.66 8.92
C GLY A 283 -8.13 -4.97 8.32
N PRO A 284 -8.35 -5.07 7.00
CA PRO A 284 -9.57 -4.57 6.36
C PRO A 284 -10.79 -5.37 6.84
N LEU A 285 -11.85 -4.66 7.26
CA LEU A 285 -13.08 -5.27 7.79
C LEU A 285 -14.27 -5.18 6.83
N ARG A 286 -14.13 -4.51 5.68
CA ARG A 286 -15.19 -4.39 4.67
C ARG A 286 -14.71 -4.92 3.34
N LEU A 287 -15.44 -5.88 2.78
CA LEU A 287 -15.20 -6.38 1.43
C LEU A 287 -15.77 -5.39 0.40
N THR A 288 -14.91 -4.84 -0.42
CA THR A 288 -15.23 -3.94 -1.53
C THR A 288 -14.37 -4.31 -2.73
N ASP A 289 -14.65 -3.76 -3.91
CA ASP A 289 -13.79 -3.96 -5.09
C ASP A 289 -12.34 -3.51 -4.84
N VAL A 290 -12.11 -2.54 -3.96
CA VAL A 290 -10.77 -2.08 -3.57
C VAL A 290 -10.09 -3.05 -2.61
N THR A 291 -10.78 -3.49 -1.55
CA THR A 291 -10.18 -4.32 -0.49
C THR A 291 -10.05 -5.78 -0.88
N SER A 292 -10.88 -6.28 -1.80
CA SER A 292 -10.80 -7.67 -2.29
C SER A 292 -9.52 -7.97 -3.09
N ARG A 293 -8.78 -6.95 -3.49
CA ARG A 293 -7.71 -7.09 -4.49
C ARG A 293 -6.41 -6.39 -4.09
N ALA A 294 -6.40 -5.72 -2.95
CA ALA A 294 -5.21 -5.03 -2.44
C ALA A 294 -4.53 -5.86 -1.35
N LEU A 295 -3.20 -5.82 -1.31
CA LEU A 295 -2.44 -6.27 -0.15
C LEU A 295 -2.04 -5.04 0.67
N PRO A 296 -2.78 -4.74 1.77
CA PRO A 296 -2.48 -3.57 2.58
C PRO A 296 -1.15 -3.74 3.33
N ILE A 297 -0.24 -2.78 3.21
CA ILE A 297 1.08 -2.81 3.87
C ILE A 297 0.95 -3.02 5.37
N LYS A 298 -0.04 -2.36 6.02
CA LYS A 298 -0.29 -2.50 7.46
C LYS A 298 -0.39 -3.95 7.95
N VAL A 299 -0.94 -4.85 7.12
CA VAL A 299 -1.05 -6.27 7.48
C VAL A 299 0.34 -6.90 7.57
N LEU A 300 1.22 -6.58 6.62
CA LEU A 300 2.61 -7.02 6.66
C LEU A 300 3.38 -6.38 7.84
N GLU A 301 3.06 -5.14 8.19
CA GLU A 301 3.62 -4.44 9.36
C GLU A 301 3.19 -5.11 10.68
N TYR A 302 1.90 -5.50 10.82
CA TYR A 302 1.45 -6.30 11.98
C TYR A 302 2.18 -7.63 12.07
N MET A 303 2.30 -8.33 10.95
CA MET A 303 3.00 -9.60 10.89
C MET A 303 4.49 -9.46 11.25
N ALA A 304 5.12 -8.34 10.85
CA ALA A 304 6.53 -8.05 11.16
C ALA A 304 6.77 -7.86 12.66
N VAL A 305 5.83 -7.25 13.39
CA VAL A 305 5.89 -7.14 14.87
C VAL A 305 5.22 -8.30 15.59
N SER A 306 5.06 -9.45 14.92
CA SER A 306 4.53 -10.69 15.48
C SER A 306 3.11 -10.54 16.06
N LEU A 307 2.19 -9.90 15.34
CA LEU A 307 0.77 -9.87 15.70
C LEU A 307 -0.03 -10.88 14.87
N PRO A 308 -0.98 -11.59 15.48
CA PRO A 308 -2.08 -12.20 14.74
C PRO A 308 -2.95 -11.12 14.11
N VAL A 309 -3.51 -11.42 12.93
CA VAL A 309 -4.35 -10.48 12.17
C VAL A 309 -5.78 -10.95 12.12
N ILE A 310 -6.73 -10.04 12.34
CA ILE A 310 -8.15 -10.30 12.07
C ILE A 310 -8.60 -9.43 10.90
N ALA A 311 -9.21 -10.04 9.88
CA ALA A 311 -9.68 -9.35 8.69
C ALA A 311 -10.97 -9.96 8.13
N GLN A 312 -11.72 -9.20 7.34
CA GLN A 312 -12.89 -9.71 6.60
C GLN A 312 -12.44 -10.75 5.57
N LYS A 313 -13.18 -11.87 5.48
CA LYS A 313 -12.95 -12.89 4.45
C LYS A 313 -13.00 -12.27 3.04
N GLY A 314 -12.03 -12.61 2.21
CA GLY A 314 -11.89 -12.09 0.85
C GLY A 314 -11.16 -10.75 0.72
N THR A 315 -10.70 -10.14 1.82
CA THR A 315 -9.92 -8.90 1.78
C THR A 315 -8.40 -9.11 1.76
N LEU A 316 -7.95 -10.31 2.04
CA LEU A 316 -6.54 -10.70 2.04
C LEU A 316 -6.35 -12.03 1.31
N PRO A 317 -5.21 -12.22 0.62
CA PRO A 317 -4.82 -13.52 0.08
C PRO A 317 -4.60 -14.55 1.20
N GLU A 318 -4.94 -15.82 0.94
CA GLU A 318 -4.77 -16.91 1.92
C GLU A 318 -3.30 -17.20 2.26
N ASP A 319 -2.37 -16.84 1.38
CA ASP A 319 -0.94 -16.96 1.66
C ASP A 319 -0.38 -15.81 2.53
N VAL A 320 -1.21 -14.81 2.86
CA VAL A 320 -0.92 -13.71 3.80
C VAL A 320 -1.60 -13.96 5.13
N LEU A 321 -2.88 -14.30 5.12
CA LEU A 321 -3.65 -14.67 6.33
C LEU A 321 -4.22 -16.07 6.15
N GLU A 322 -3.67 -17.04 6.87
CA GLU A 322 -4.18 -18.40 7.00
C GLU A 322 -5.02 -18.49 8.26
N ASN A 323 -6.30 -18.84 8.08
CA ASN A 323 -7.22 -18.95 9.20
C ASN A 323 -6.70 -19.94 10.28
N GLU A 324 -6.75 -19.53 11.54
CA GLU A 324 -6.26 -20.28 12.72
C GLU A 324 -4.74 -20.46 12.82
N ARG A 325 -3.97 -20.12 11.79
CA ARG A 325 -2.51 -20.21 11.82
C ARG A 325 -1.84 -18.92 12.27
N ASN A 326 -2.18 -17.78 11.61
CA ASN A 326 -1.62 -16.48 11.95
C ASN A 326 -2.68 -15.40 12.17
N GLY A 327 -3.95 -15.81 12.34
CA GLY A 327 -5.07 -14.95 12.63
C GLY A 327 -6.40 -15.54 12.23
N TYR A 328 -7.40 -14.68 12.00
CA TYR A 328 -8.76 -15.11 11.68
C TYR A 328 -9.37 -14.28 10.55
N PHE A 329 -10.08 -14.96 9.65
CA PHE A 329 -11.07 -14.31 8.81
C PHE A 329 -12.42 -14.24 9.54
N ILE A 330 -13.09 -13.09 9.39
CA ILE A 330 -14.40 -12.83 9.98
C ILE A 330 -15.46 -12.55 8.89
N LYS A 331 -16.73 -12.63 9.28
CA LYS A 331 -17.89 -12.39 8.42
C LYS A 331 -18.64 -11.10 8.76
N ASN A 332 -18.71 -10.74 10.03
CA ASN A 332 -19.46 -9.59 10.55
C ASN A 332 -18.92 -9.12 11.91
N ALA A 333 -19.54 -8.09 12.51
CA ALA A 333 -19.12 -7.52 13.79
C ALA A 333 -19.21 -8.52 14.97
N ASN A 334 -20.22 -9.40 15.00
CA ASN A 334 -20.34 -10.39 16.07
C ASN A 334 -19.20 -11.42 16.00
N ASP A 335 -18.90 -11.94 14.81
CA ASP A 335 -17.77 -12.84 14.58
C ASP A 335 -16.44 -12.16 14.93
N LEU A 336 -16.28 -10.87 14.59
CA LEU A 336 -15.13 -10.07 15.00
C LEU A 336 -14.99 -10.00 16.51
N ALA A 337 -16.07 -9.71 17.23
CA ALA A 337 -16.08 -9.67 18.69
C ALA A 337 -15.68 -11.04 19.30
N GLU A 338 -16.24 -12.13 18.79
CA GLU A 338 -15.93 -13.50 19.23
C GLU A 338 -14.43 -13.83 19.05
N LYS A 339 -13.84 -13.49 17.88
CA LYS A 339 -12.41 -13.75 17.62
C LYS A 339 -11.51 -12.88 18.50
N ILE A 340 -11.88 -11.62 18.74
CA ILE A 340 -11.14 -10.76 19.68
C ILE A 340 -11.21 -11.36 21.10
N ILE A 341 -12.39 -11.71 21.61
CA ILE A 341 -12.56 -12.29 22.93
C ILE A 341 -11.77 -13.60 23.06
N LEU A 342 -11.84 -14.47 22.05
CA LEU A 342 -11.09 -15.72 22.01
C LEU A 342 -9.59 -15.48 22.19
N LEU A 343 -9.01 -14.57 21.39
CA LEU A 343 -7.58 -14.28 21.43
C LEU A 343 -7.15 -13.61 22.74
N LEU A 344 -7.92 -12.63 23.24
CA LEU A 344 -7.58 -11.94 24.49
C LEU A 344 -7.65 -12.88 25.73
N ASN A 345 -8.42 -13.98 25.67
CA ASN A 345 -8.48 -15.01 26.71
C ASN A 345 -7.45 -16.13 26.52
N GLN A 346 -6.72 -16.15 25.40
CA GLN A 346 -5.73 -17.20 25.07
C GLN A 346 -4.37 -16.57 24.68
N PRO A 347 -3.61 -16.00 25.62
CA PRO A 347 -2.35 -15.31 25.33
C PRO A 347 -1.31 -16.23 24.67
N GLU A 348 -1.26 -17.52 24.99
CA GLU A 348 -0.36 -18.46 24.31
C GLU A 348 -0.72 -18.63 22.83
N LYS A 349 -2.00 -18.68 22.48
CA LYS A 349 -2.45 -18.71 21.09
C LYS A 349 -2.09 -17.43 20.33
N VAL A 350 -2.20 -16.25 20.97
CA VAL A 350 -1.74 -14.98 20.43
C VAL A 350 -0.25 -15.04 20.09
N LYS A 351 0.55 -15.58 21.01
CA LYS A 351 2.00 -15.75 20.85
C LYS A 351 2.33 -16.72 19.70
N GLU A 352 1.67 -17.89 19.67
CA GLU A 352 1.87 -18.87 18.60
C GLU A 352 1.53 -18.29 17.21
N MET A 353 0.36 -17.66 17.08
CA MET A 353 -0.06 -17.00 15.84
C MET A 353 0.88 -15.86 15.45
N GLY A 354 1.36 -15.08 16.43
CA GLY A 354 2.35 -14.03 16.20
C GLY A 354 3.67 -14.58 15.65
N ILE A 355 4.15 -15.71 16.18
CA ILE A 355 5.34 -16.40 15.65
C ILE A 355 5.11 -16.86 14.20
N GLN A 356 3.93 -17.37 13.88
CA GLN A 356 3.61 -17.73 12.49
C GLN A 356 3.54 -16.50 11.59
N SER A 357 2.93 -15.39 12.03
CA SER A 357 2.94 -14.11 11.32
C SER A 357 4.37 -13.68 10.98
N SER A 358 5.27 -13.68 11.98
CA SER A 358 6.68 -13.30 11.82
C SER A 358 7.44 -14.22 10.85
N LYS A 359 7.14 -15.52 10.83
CA LYS A 359 7.71 -16.46 9.86
C LYS A 359 7.18 -16.22 8.44
N MET A 360 5.86 -16.03 8.31
CA MET A 360 5.21 -15.86 7.02
C MET A 360 5.59 -14.54 6.34
N VAL A 361 5.80 -13.46 7.10
CA VAL A 361 6.15 -12.14 6.56
C VAL A 361 7.54 -12.08 5.93
N GLN A 362 8.45 -13.01 6.26
CA GLN A 362 9.82 -13.03 5.75
C GLN A 362 9.90 -13.07 4.21
N LYS A 363 8.90 -13.67 3.56
CA LYS A 363 8.83 -13.72 2.09
C LYS A 363 8.47 -12.36 1.48
N PHE A 364 7.89 -11.44 2.26
CA PHE A 364 7.50 -10.10 1.87
C PHE A 364 8.51 -9.01 2.28
N SER A 365 9.73 -9.38 2.71
CA SER A 365 10.75 -8.35 2.97
C SER A 365 11.07 -7.57 1.69
N TRP A 366 11.24 -6.24 1.78
CA TRP A 366 11.63 -5.44 0.61
C TRP A 366 12.91 -5.95 -0.05
N ASN A 367 13.83 -6.54 0.71
CA ASN A 367 15.02 -7.20 0.15
C ASN A 367 14.67 -8.28 -0.88
N LYS A 368 13.72 -9.18 -0.54
CA LYS A 368 13.30 -10.24 -1.45
C LYS A 368 12.48 -9.70 -2.61
N VAL A 369 11.54 -8.80 -2.30
CA VAL A 369 10.67 -8.19 -3.31
C VAL A 369 11.49 -7.46 -4.38
N VAL A 370 12.44 -6.62 -3.97
CA VAL A 370 13.26 -5.83 -4.91
C VAL A 370 14.26 -6.72 -5.67
N LYS A 371 14.84 -7.75 -5.03
CA LYS A 371 15.63 -8.77 -5.76
C LYS A 371 14.83 -9.42 -6.87
N ASN A 372 13.57 -9.81 -6.61
CA ASN A 372 12.70 -10.38 -7.63
C ASN A 372 12.39 -9.39 -8.77
N ILE A 373 12.23 -8.08 -8.47
CA ILE A 373 12.07 -7.04 -9.50
C ILE A 373 13.32 -6.98 -10.40
N ILE A 374 14.51 -7.01 -9.79
CA ILE A 374 15.80 -7.01 -10.52
C ILE A 374 15.95 -8.29 -11.35
N GLU A 375 15.57 -9.44 -10.83
CA GLU A 375 15.60 -10.70 -11.58
C GLU A 375 14.66 -10.67 -12.78
N GLU A 376 13.45 -10.15 -12.62
CA GLU A 376 12.53 -9.97 -13.75
C GLU A 376 13.06 -8.98 -14.79
N SER A 377 13.79 -7.94 -14.37
CA SER A 377 14.40 -6.98 -15.30
C SER A 377 15.52 -7.60 -16.15
N LYS A 378 16.18 -8.64 -15.68
CA LYS A 378 17.25 -9.36 -16.42
C LYS A 378 16.72 -10.34 -17.46
N LYS A 379 15.42 -10.64 -17.44
CA LYS A 379 14.76 -11.59 -18.37
C LYS A 379 14.18 -10.89 -19.61
N ILE A 380 14.30 -9.56 -19.72
CA ILE A 380 13.69 -8.74 -20.77
C ILE A 380 14.72 -7.96 -21.58
#